data_3f1f74c711374c978d505fa8bc944e36
#
_entry.id   3f1f74c711374c978d505fa8bc944e36
#
_cell.length_a   1.000
_cell.length_b   1.000
_cell.length_c   1.000
_cell.angle_alpha   90.00
_cell.angle_beta   90.00
_cell.angle_gamma   90.00
#
_symmetry.space_group_name_H-M   'P 1'
#
loop_
_entity.id
_entity.type
_entity.pdbx_description
1 polymer ?
#
loop_
_entity_poly.entity_id
_entity_poly.type
_entity_poly.pdbx_seq_one_letter_code
_entity_poly.pdbx_strand_id
1 'polypeptide(L)'
;YKVYILDPANRPGLQEDAGNALLLTLEEPPPHVVIILISSRPSAVLPTLVSRCRPIRFSLAAGEAILPALEARGSVSPEQARAIAGMAAGRIGWALAAAENPAVLDARRALLEEVDRLLPTGRPAALRLAETLHRLAASTDIPADGEEEDGKGRGADRAARQRLPELLDVVASWWRDLIVGEMGKPEMRINADFADALDRHHGRIGLESLRAGLHTIMQTKRLIERNANIDLALERMCIAVLPG
;
A
#
# COMPACT_ATOMS: atom_id res chain seq x y z
N TYR A 1 9.54 2.19 35.04
CA TYR A 1 9.26 3.01 33.86
C TYR A 1 7.83 2.77 33.40
N LYS A 2 7.11 3.82 33.00
CA LYS A 2 5.82 3.75 32.31
C LYS A 2 6.01 4.29 30.90
N VAL A 3 5.48 3.56 29.89
CA VAL A 3 5.56 3.97 28.48
C VAL A 3 4.14 4.16 27.98
N TYR A 4 3.86 5.33 27.42
CA TYR A 4 2.59 5.65 26.77
C TYR A 4 2.84 5.81 25.28
N ILE A 5 2.12 5.06 24.44
CA ILE A 5 2.20 5.12 22.99
C ILE A 5 0.86 5.65 22.46
N LEU A 6 0.90 6.75 21.74
CA LEU A 6 -0.25 7.33 21.06
C LEU A 6 -0.09 7.14 19.55
N ASP A 7 -0.91 6.28 18.97
CA ASP A 7 -0.93 5.94 17.55
C ASP A 7 -2.38 5.92 17.03
N PRO A 8 -2.76 6.75 16.04
CA PRO A 8 -2.00 7.89 15.51
C PRO A 8 -2.09 9.14 16.38
N ALA A 9 -0.99 9.85 16.52
CA ALA A 9 -0.93 11.14 17.23
C ALA A 9 -1.38 12.34 16.38
N ASN A 10 -1.81 12.13 15.13
CA ASN A 10 -2.34 13.15 14.22
C ASN A 10 -3.87 13.06 14.11
N ARG A 11 -4.51 14.15 13.72
CA ARG A 11 -5.97 14.17 13.45
C ARG A 11 -6.36 13.16 12.35
N PRO A 12 -7.49 12.41 12.53
CA PRO A 12 -8.50 12.55 13.59
C PRO A 12 -8.20 11.83 14.91
N GLY A 13 -7.06 11.12 15.07
CA GLY A 13 -6.77 10.32 16.27
C GLY A 13 -6.64 11.17 17.54
N LEU A 14 -5.75 12.15 17.56
CA LEU A 14 -5.58 13.05 18.71
C LEU A 14 -6.36 14.35 18.47
N GLN A 15 -7.47 14.53 19.18
CA GLN A 15 -8.26 15.75 19.16
C GLN A 15 -7.48 16.91 19.81
N GLU A 16 -7.84 18.15 19.45
CA GLU A 16 -7.13 19.36 19.92
C GLU A 16 -7.14 19.48 21.44
N ASP A 17 -8.30 19.24 22.06
CA ASP A 17 -8.45 19.30 23.51
C ASP A 17 -7.60 18.25 24.24
N ALA A 18 -7.57 17.01 23.72
CA ALA A 18 -6.73 15.94 24.26
C ALA A 18 -5.23 16.25 24.05
N GLY A 19 -4.87 16.83 22.90
CA GLY A 19 -3.52 17.30 22.64
C GLY A 19 -3.08 18.40 23.59
N ASN A 20 -3.95 19.35 23.84
CA ASN A 20 -3.68 20.45 24.78
C ASN A 20 -3.56 19.94 26.24
N ALA A 21 -4.39 18.97 26.65
CA ALA A 21 -4.25 18.34 27.97
C ALA A 21 -2.91 17.62 28.16
N LEU A 22 -2.33 17.09 27.06
CA LEU A 22 -1.03 16.42 27.10
C LEU A 22 0.15 17.38 27.27
N LEU A 23 -0.01 18.69 26.91
CA LEU A 23 1.07 19.67 26.94
C LEU A 23 1.69 19.80 28.31
N LEU A 24 0.87 19.86 29.39
CA LEU A 24 1.38 19.98 30.75
C LEU A 24 2.27 18.78 31.13
N THR A 25 1.86 17.57 30.73
CA THR A 25 2.66 16.36 31.00
C THR A 25 3.95 16.31 30.16
N LEU A 26 3.95 16.90 28.97
CA LEU A 26 5.16 16.98 28.12
C LEU A 26 6.13 18.07 28.59
N GLU A 27 5.64 19.14 29.22
CA GLU A 27 6.49 20.18 29.80
C GLU A 27 7.20 19.72 31.09
N GLU A 28 6.47 19.03 31.94
CA GLU A 28 6.98 18.51 33.21
C GLU A 28 6.67 17.00 33.33
N PRO A 29 7.38 16.15 32.55
CA PRO A 29 7.09 14.72 32.58
C PRO A 29 7.43 14.13 33.94
N PRO A 30 6.54 13.30 34.52
CA PRO A 30 6.85 12.60 35.76
C PRO A 30 8.09 11.70 35.60
N PRO A 31 8.88 11.49 36.69
CA PRO A 31 10.07 10.65 36.61
C PRO A 31 9.70 9.24 36.16
N HIS A 32 10.53 8.65 35.30
CA HIS A 32 10.35 7.31 34.72
C HIS A 32 9.15 7.15 33.76
N VAL A 33 8.65 8.24 33.17
CA VAL A 33 7.63 8.21 32.11
C VAL A 33 8.27 8.49 30.76
N VAL A 34 7.89 7.69 29.74
CA VAL A 34 8.23 7.89 28.33
C VAL A 34 6.94 8.01 27.55
N ILE A 35 6.80 9.05 26.73
CA ILE A 35 5.65 9.26 25.85
C ILE A 35 6.13 9.19 24.42
N ILE A 36 5.53 8.30 23.61
CA ILE A 36 5.84 8.09 22.21
C ILE A 36 4.62 8.52 21.39
N LEU A 37 4.81 9.52 20.52
CA LEU A 37 3.80 9.98 19.57
C LEU A 37 4.14 9.41 18.19
N ILE A 38 3.25 8.61 17.61
CA ILE A 38 3.45 8.02 16.27
C ILE A 38 2.58 8.79 15.28
N SER A 39 3.16 9.22 14.17
CA SER A 39 2.42 9.91 13.11
C SER A 39 3.03 9.66 11.74
N SER A 40 2.19 9.30 10.78
CA SER A 40 2.55 9.25 9.35
C SER A 40 2.53 10.64 8.70
N ARG A 41 1.92 11.64 9.35
CA ARG A 41 1.80 13.02 8.88
C ARG A 41 2.19 14.00 9.96
N PRO A 42 3.50 14.25 10.19
CA PRO A 42 3.96 15.15 11.25
C PRO A 42 3.37 16.56 11.19
N SER A 43 3.04 17.05 9.99
CA SER A 43 2.38 18.36 9.78
C SER A 43 0.92 18.40 10.28
N ALA A 44 0.30 17.26 10.54
CA ALA A 44 -1.05 17.16 11.10
C ALA A 44 -1.06 17.01 12.62
N VAL A 45 0.11 16.88 13.24
CA VAL A 45 0.28 16.92 14.71
C VAL A 45 0.33 18.38 15.15
N LEU A 46 -0.25 18.68 16.33
CA LEU A 46 -0.22 20.03 16.89
C LEU A 46 1.24 20.53 17.00
N PRO A 47 1.58 21.71 16.44
CA PRO A 47 2.93 22.26 16.51
C PRO A 47 3.47 22.39 17.93
N THR A 48 2.58 22.67 18.89
CA THR A 48 2.87 22.75 20.31
C THR A 48 3.34 21.43 20.93
N LEU A 49 2.85 20.28 20.43
CA LEU A 49 3.34 18.95 20.82
C LEU A 49 4.68 18.65 20.15
N VAL A 50 4.80 18.94 18.85
CA VAL A 50 6.02 18.68 18.09
C VAL A 50 7.22 19.43 18.69
N SER A 51 7.02 20.69 19.13
CA SER A 51 8.09 21.51 19.74
C SER A 51 8.63 20.95 21.07
N ARG A 52 7.87 20.08 21.74
CA ARG A 52 8.25 19.47 23.03
C ARG A 52 8.70 18.02 22.90
N CYS A 53 8.67 17.48 21.68
CA CYS A 53 9.09 16.12 21.39
C CYS A 53 10.42 16.11 20.63
N ARG A 54 11.20 15.05 20.84
CA ARG A 54 12.35 14.75 19.99
C ARG A 54 11.90 13.99 18.76
N PRO A 55 11.93 14.56 17.55
CA PRO A 55 11.50 13.85 16.36
C PRO A 55 12.49 12.76 15.97
N ILE A 56 11.99 11.55 15.79
CA ILE A 56 12.70 10.42 15.20
C ILE A 56 12.01 10.10 13.88
N ARG A 57 12.73 10.22 12.77
CA ARG A 57 12.19 9.95 11.44
C ARG A 57 12.55 8.54 11.02
N PHE A 58 11.56 7.77 10.66
CA PHE A 58 11.72 6.49 10.00
C PHE A 58 11.54 6.71 8.49
N SER A 59 12.59 6.44 7.73
CA SER A 59 12.52 6.41 6.27
C SER A 59 12.21 4.99 5.79
N LEU A 60 11.75 4.90 4.54
CA LEU A 60 11.66 3.60 3.87
C LEU A 60 13.03 2.93 3.84
N ALA A 61 13.07 1.63 4.12
CA ALA A 61 14.30 0.84 4.02
C ALA A 61 14.78 0.80 2.57
N ALA A 62 16.08 0.78 2.35
CA ALA A 62 16.63 0.49 1.03
C ALA A 62 16.16 -0.91 0.58
N GLY A 63 15.80 -1.07 -0.70
CA GLY A 63 15.31 -2.35 -1.22
C GLY A 63 16.25 -3.53 -0.93
N GLU A 64 17.56 -3.26 -0.93
CA GLU A 64 18.63 -4.21 -0.58
C GLU A 64 18.56 -4.72 0.87
N ALA A 65 17.90 -4.00 1.79
CA ALA A 65 17.79 -4.40 3.19
C ALA A 65 16.61 -5.34 3.46
N ILE A 66 15.59 -5.34 2.62
CA ILE A 66 14.37 -6.13 2.82
C ILE A 66 14.62 -7.61 2.50
N LEU A 67 15.26 -7.89 1.38
CA LEU A 67 15.50 -9.26 0.92
C LEU A 67 16.29 -10.09 1.94
N PRO A 68 17.44 -9.63 2.47
CA PRO A 68 18.15 -10.36 3.52
C PRO A 68 17.34 -10.55 4.80
N ALA A 69 16.48 -9.59 5.15
CA ALA A 69 15.64 -9.70 6.34
C ALA A 69 14.56 -10.80 6.19
N LEU A 70 14.02 -10.99 4.97
CA LEU A 70 13.09 -12.06 4.65
C LEU A 70 13.80 -13.43 4.60
N GLU A 71 14.96 -13.48 3.98
CA GLU A 71 15.78 -14.71 3.87
C GLU A 71 16.24 -15.19 5.25
N ALA A 72 16.62 -14.29 6.13
CA ALA A 72 17.02 -14.62 7.50
C ALA A 72 15.90 -15.29 8.33
N ARG A 73 14.63 -15.02 8.00
CA ARG A 73 13.48 -15.67 8.65
C ARG A 73 13.16 -17.05 8.08
N GLY A 74 13.53 -17.33 6.82
CA GLY A 74 13.35 -18.63 6.18
C GLY A 74 11.90 -19.08 6.00
N SER A 75 10.94 -18.16 6.13
CA SER A 75 9.49 -18.48 6.07
C SER A 75 8.93 -18.54 4.66
N VAL A 76 9.68 -18.06 3.66
CA VAL A 76 9.25 -17.96 2.25
C VAL A 76 10.36 -18.42 1.31
N SER A 77 9.98 -18.86 0.08
CA SER A 77 10.96 -19.19 -0.96
C SER A 77 11.71 -17.92 -1.45
N PRO A 78 12.90 -18.08 -2.08
CA PRO A 78 13.63 -16.94 -2.62
C PRO A 78 12.83 -16.13 -3.66
N GLU A 79 11.95 -16.77 -4.43
CA GLU A 79 11.06 -16.08 -5.39
C GLU A 79 9.99 -15.28 -4.68
N GLN A 80 9.35 -15.87 -3.67
CA GLN A 80 8.38 -15.17 -2.83
C GLN A 80 9.01 -14.00 -2.09
N ALA A 81 10.23 -14.17 -1.55
CA ALA A 81 10.96 -13.10 -0.89
C ALA A 81 11.21 -11.92 -1.83
N ARG A 82 11.60 -12.16 -3.09
CA ARG A 82 11.76 -11.09 -4.10
C ARG A 82 10.44 -10.40 -4.42
N ALA A 83 9.36 -11.16 -4.60
CA ALA A 83 8.03 -10.60 -4.85
C ALA A 83 7.58 -9.71 -3.68
N ILE A 84 7.71 -10.19 -2.43
CA ILE A 84 7.38 -9.43 -1.23
C ILE A 84 8.26 -8.17 -1.11
N ALA A 85 9.57 -8.28 -1.32
CA ALA A 85 10.48 -7.14 -1.24
C ALA A 85 10.12 -6.06 -2.27
N GLY A 86 9.74 -6.46 -3.48
CA GLY A 86 9.26 -5.55 -4.52
C GLY A 86 7.97 -4.83 -4.13
N MET A 87 6.98 -5.55 -3.59
CA MET A 87 5.71 -4.98 -3.12
C MET A 87 5.87 -4.08 -1.91
N ALA A 88 6.81 -4.40 -1.03
CA ALA A 88 7.01 -3.67 0.22
C ALA A 88 7.38 -2.21 0.00
N ALA A 89 7.98 -1.86 -1.14
CA ALA A 89 8.40 -0.50 -1.47
C ALA A 89 9.16 0.20 -0.33
N GLY A 90 10.04 -0.53 0.36
CA GLY A 90 10.81 -0.02 1.48
C GLY A 90 10.15 -0.20 2.87
N ARG A 91 8.93 -0.73 2.96
CA ARG A 91 8.19 -0.96 4.21
C ARG A 91 8.56 -2.33 4.81
N ILE A 92 9.67 -2.40 5.52
CA ILE A 92 10.19 -3.67 6.06
C ILE A 92 9.21 -4.39 6.99
N GLY A 93 8.48 -3.67 7.84
CA GLY A 93 7.45 -4.24 8.73
C GLY A 93 6.33 -4.91 7.94
N TRP A 94 5.86 -4.26 6.88
CA TRP A 94 4.88 -4.85 5.96
C TRP A 94 5.43 -6.10 5.27
N ALA A 95 6.68 -6.08 4.81
CA ALA A 95 7.29 -7.23 4.17
C ALA A 95 7.36 -8.45 5.08
N LEU A 96 7.71 -8.24 6.35
CA LEU A 96 7.79 -9.30 7.34
C LEU A 96 6.40 -9.87 7.67
N ALA A 97 5.38 -9.03 7.81
CA ALA A 97 4.00 -9.44 8.02
C ALA A 97 3.43 -10.20 6.81
N ALA A 98 3.71 -9.73 5.60
CA ALA A 98 3.28 -10.39 4.36
C ALA A 98 3.93 -11.79 4.20
N ALA A 99 5.18 -11.96 4.64
CA ALA A 99 5.86 -13.25 4.61
C ALA A 99 5.25 -14.30 5.57
N GLU A 100 4.59 -13.84 6.62
CA GLU A 100 3.89 -14.70 7.59
C GLU A 100 2.43 -15.00 7.17
N ASN A 101 1.92 -14.31 6.15
CA ASN A 101 0.54 -14.46 5.70
C ASN A 101 0.46 -14.88 4.21
N PRO A 102 0.31 -16.18 3.92
CA PRO A 102 0.19 -16.68 2.55
C PRO A 102 -0.95 -16.04 1.73
N ALA A 103 -2.04 -15.64 2.39
CA ALA A 103 -3.19 -15.03 1.71
C ALA A 103 -2.82 -13.72 0.98
N VAL A 104 -1.81 -12.99 1.44
CA VAL A 104 -1.30 -11.80 0.76
C VAL A 104 -0.70 -12.15 -0.60
N LEU A 105 0.08 -13.23 -0.68
CA LEU A 105 0.69 -13.69 -1.94
C LEU A 105 -0.36 -14.27 -2.88
N ASP A 106 -1.33 -14.99 -2.35
CA ASP A 106 -2.44 -15.55 -3.14
C ASP A 106 -3.31 -14.44 -3.73
N ALA A 107 -3.66 -13.43 -2.94
CA ALA A 107 -4.41 -12.26 -3.42
C ALA A 107 -3.63 -11.48 -4.50
N ARG A 108 -2.31 -11.28 -4.30
CA ARG A 108 -1.46 -10.68 -5.33
C ARG A 108 -1.48 -11.49 -6.62
N ARG A 109 -1.28 -12.81 -6.53
CA ARG A 109 -1.28 -13.70 -7.69
C ARG A 109 -2.61 -13.62 -8.43
N ALA A 110 -3.72 -13.78 -7.74
CA ALA A 110 -5.05 -13.70 -8.33
C ALA A 110 -5.31 -12.35 -9.03
N LEU A 111 -4.85 -11.25 -8.43
CA LEU A 111 -4.98 -9.92 -9.04
C LEU A 111 -4.13 -9.79 -10.30
N LEU A 112 -2.87 -10.24 -10.29
CA LEU A 112 -1.99 -10.13 -11.45
C LEU A 112 -2.43 -11.05 -12.60
N GLU A 113 -2.93 -12.25 -12.31
CA GLU A 113 -3.54 -13.15 -13.31
C GLU A 113 -4.78 -12.50 -13.95
N GLU A 114 -5.59 -11.80 -13.17
CA GLU A 114 -6.74 -11.07 -13.69
C GLU A 114 -6.33 -9.87 -14.55
N VAL A 115 -5.30 -9.13 -14.15
CA VAL A 115 -4.74 -8.02 -14.95
C VAL A 115 -4.19 -8.56 -16.27
N ASP A 116 -3.41 -9.65 -16.27
CA ASP A 116 -2.87 -10.29 -17.48
C ASP A 116 -3.99 -10.70 -18.43
N ARG A 117 -5.06 -11.31 -17.89
CA ARG A 117 -6.21 -11.78 -18.65
C ARG A 117 -7.03 -10.65 -19.26
N LEU A 118 -7.21 -9.53 -18.54
CA LEU A 118 -8.07 -8.43 -18.96
C LEU A 118 -7.37 -7.40 -19.84
N LEU A 119 -6.06 -7.26 -19.72
CA LEU A 119 -5.29 -6.27 -20.45
C LEU A 119 -5.45 -6.37 -22.00
N PRO A 120 -5.44 -7.56 -22.64
CA PRO A 120 -5.67 -7.68 -24.06
C PRO A 120 -7.11 -7.35 -24.51
N THR A 121 -8.09 -7.42 -23.59
CA THR A 121 -9.48 -7.11 -23.89
C THR A 121 -9.73 -5.61 -24.00
N GLY A 122 -8.84 -4.80 -23.40
CA GLY A 122 -8.93 -3.35 -23.40
C GLY A 122 -10.09 -2.80 -22.59
N ARG A 123 -10.56 -1.61 -22.96
CA ARG A 123 -11.61 -0.86 -22.23
C ARG A 123 -12.88 -1.63 -21.89
N PRO A 124 -13.38 -2.56 -22.73
CA PRO A 124 -14.57 -3.37 -22.34
C PRO A 124 -14.38 -4.18 -21.05
N ALA A 125 -13.13 -4.44 -20.64
CA ALA A 125 -12.83 -5.15 -19.40
C ALA A 125 -12.70 -4.23 -18.17
N ALA A 126 -12.78 -2.91 -18.33
CA ALA A 126 -12.50 -1.93 -17.27
C ALA A 126 -13.40 -2.15 -16.03
N LEU A 127 -14.69 -2.36 -16.22
CA LEU A 127 -15.64 -2.60 -15.13
C LEU A 127 -15.30 -3.89 -14.37
N ARG A 128 -14.92 -4.96 -15.07
CA ARG A 128 -14.52 -6.22 -14.43
C ARG A 128 -13.28 -6.06 -13.56
N LEU A 129 -12.30 -5.29 -14.02
CA LEU A 129 -11.10 -5.02 -13.23
C LEU A 129 -11.44 -4.18 -12.00
N ALA A 130 -12.30 -3.16 -12.13
CA ALA A 130 -12.75 -2.35 -11.02
C ALA A 130 -13.52 -3.18 -9.97
N GLU A 131 -14.46 -4.05 -10.41
CA GLU A 131 -15.19 -4.97 -9.55
C GLU A 131 -14.26 -5.96 -8.83
N THR A 132 -13.24 -6.48 -9.54
CA THR A 132 -12.25 -7.39 -8.94
C THR A 132 -11.45 -6.70 -7.87
N LEU A 133 -10.97 -5.49 -8.12
CA LEU A 133 -10.24 -4.68 -7.12
C LEU A 133 -11.12 -4.41 -5.89
N HIS A 134 -12.37 -4.00 -6.10
CA HIS A 134 -13.29 -3.74 -5.00
C HIS A 134 -13.57 -5.02 -4.19
N ARG A 135 -13.86 -6.14 -4.84
CA ARG A 135 -14.10 -7.44 -4.19
C ARG A 135 -12.89 -7.91 -3.38
N LEU A 136 -11.68 -7.86 -3.94
CA LEU A 136 -10.46 -8.24 -3.23
C LEU A 136 -10.20 -7.33 -2.02
N ALA A 137 -10.49 -6.05 -2.15
CA ALA A 137 -10.35 -5.10 -1.05
C ALA A 137 -11.38 -5.33 0.07
N ALA A 138 -12.58 -5.76 -0.27
CA ALA A 138 -13.67 -6.03 0.68
C ALA A 138 -13.60 -7.43 1.31
N SER A 139 -12.75 -8.36 0.79
CA SER A 139 -12.63 -9.71 1.34
C SER A 139 -11.99 -9.68 2.73
N THR A 140 -12.56 -10.46 3.66
CA THR A 140 -12.15 -10.51 5.07
C THR A 140 -10.92 -11.39 5.32
N ASP A 141 -10.42 -12.09 4.30
CA ASP A 141 -9.36 -13.09 4.44
C ASP A 141 -7.94 -12.50 4.58
N ILE A 142 -7.80 -11.19 4.42
CA ILE A 142 -6.53 -10.48 4.60
C ILE A 142 -6.65 -9.60 5.84
N PRO A 143 -5.80 -9.75 6.87
CA PRO A 143 -5.86 -8.92 8.07
C PRO A 143 -5.66 -7.43 7.71
N ALA A 144 -6.60 -6.58 8.12
CA ALA A 144 -6.39 -5.15 8.16
C ALA A 144 -5.84 -4.78 9.54
N ASP A 145 -4.78 -3.99 9.60
CA ASP A 145 -4.30 -3.45 10.88
C ASP A 145 -5.42 -2.67 11.58
N GLY A 146 -5.92 -3.20 12.70
CA GLY A 146 -6.85 -2.52 13.61
C GLY A 146 -8.33 -2.84 13.37
N GLU A 147 -8.79 -4.04 13.75
CA GLU A 147 -10.23 -4.39 13.80
C GLU A 147 -10.90 -3.80 15.04
N GLU A 148 -11.90 -2.92 14.80
CA GLU A 148 -13.04 -2.74 15.69
C GLU A 148 -14.31 -3.00 14.90
N GLU A 149 -15.11 -3.98 15.36
CA GLU A 149 -16.42 -4.36 14.81
C GLU A 149 -17.43 -3.23 14.95
N ASP A 150 -17.85 -2.62 13.83
CA ASP A 150 -19.08 -1.81 13.81
C ASP A 150 -19.75 -1.81 12.44
N GLY A 151 -20.93 -2.44 12.32
CA GLY A 151 -21.94 -2.25 11.30
C GLY A 151 -21.63 -2.79 9.88
N LYS A 152 -22.35 -3.85 9.47
CA LYS A 152 -22.17 -4.67 8.24
C LYS A 152 -22.05 -3.97 6.86
N GLY A 153 -22.32 -2.69 6.72
CA GLY A 153 -22.18 -1.96 5.45
C GLY A 153 -21.05 -0.94 5.47
N ARG A 154 -20.91 -0.21 6.57
CA ARG A 154 -19.83 0.79 6.73
C ARG A 154 -18.47 0.15 6.98
N GLY A 155 -18.44 -1.07 7.54
CA GLY A 155 -17.23 -1.85 7.75
C GLY A 155 -16.56 -2.29 6.45
N ALA A 156 -17.32 -2.76 5.47
CA ALA A 156 -16.79 -3.21 4.18
C ALA A 156 -16.13 -2.07 3.38
N ASP A 157 -16.75 -0.89 3.32
CA ASP A 157 -16.17 0.28 2.66
C ASP A 157 -14.92 0.78 3.40
N ARG A 158 -14.91 0.71 4.72
CA ARG A 158 -13.74 1.08 5.53
C ARG A 158 -12.59 0.11 5.29
N ALA A 159 -12.85 -1.20 5.32
CA ALA A 159 -11.88 -2.23 5.04
C ALA A 159 -11.33 -2.11 3.60
N ALA A 160 -12.22 -1.92 2.61
CA ALA A 160 -11.82 -1.70 1.23
C ALA A 160 -10.91 -0.48 1.10
N ARG A 161 -11.24 0.63 1.75
CA ARG A 161 -10.44 1.86 1.73
C ARG A 161 -9.04 1.69 2.33
N GLN A 162 -8.89 0.84 3.31
CA GLN A 162 -7.58 0.53 3.91
C GLN A 162 -6.72 -0.35 3.00
N ARG A 163 -7.31 -1.31 2.30
CA ARG A 163 -6.61 -2.32 1.47
C ARG A 163 -6.38 -1.90 0.03
N LEU A 164 -7.27 -1.10 -0.54
CA LEU A 164 -7.15 -0.65 -1.93
C LEU A 164 -5.80 0.00 -2.26
N PRO A 165 -5.21 0.85 -1.41
CA PRO A 165 -3.89 1.40 -1.68
C PRO A 165 -2.82 0.34 -1.93
N GLU A 166 -2.85 -0.78 -1.21
CA GLU A 166 -1.91 -1.90 -1.38
C GLU A 166 -2.17 -2.69 -2.66
N LEU A 167 -3.43 -2.97 -2.97
CA LEU A 167 -3.81 -3.61 -4.24
C LEU A 167 -3.43 -2.74 -5.44
N LEU A 168 -3.59 -1.41 -5.34
CA LEU A 168 -3.15 -0.48 -6.37
C LEU A 168 -1.63 -0.42 -6.51
N ASP A 169 -0.86 -0.63 -5.43
CA ASP A 169 0.59 -0.80 -5.52
C ASP A 169 0.96 -2.07 -6.30
N VAL A 170 0.21 -3.16 -6.14
CA VAL A 170 0.39 -4.39 -6.94
C VAL A 170 0.10 -4.11 -8.43
N VAL A 171 -1.00 -3.44 -8.75
CA VAL A 171 -1.33 -3.05 -10.13
C VAL A 171 -0.25 -2.12 -10.69
N ALA A 172 0.19 -1.13 -9.93
CA ALA A 172 1.26 -0.21 -10.34
C ALA A 172 2.58 -0.94 -10.63
N SER A 173 2.90 -2.00 -9.86
CA SER A 173 4.10 -2.81 -10.10
C SER A 173 4.07 -3.52 -11.45
N TRP A 174 2.89 -3.97 -11.91
CA TRP A 174 2.72 -4.56 -13.25
C TRP A 174 2.99 -3.53 -14.35
N TRP A 175 2.40 -2.34 -14.28
CA TRP A 175 2.65 -1.25 -15.25
C TRP A 175 4.12 -0.83 -15.27
N ARG A 176 4.75 -0.75 -14.09
CA ARG A 176 6.18 -0.49 -13.99
C ARG A 176 7.01 -1.56 -14.69
N ASP A 177 6.67 -2.82 -14.51
CA ASP A 177 7.41 -3.93 -15.10
C ASP A 177 7.24 -4.01 -16.63
N LEU A 178 6.08 -3.62 -17.16
CA LEU A 178 5.90 -3.40 -18.59
C LEU A 178 6.81 -2.27 -19.10
N ILE A 179 6.85 -1.13 -18.41
CA ILE A 179 7.75 -0.01 -18.76
C ILE A 179 9.21 -0.45 -18.76
N VAL A 180 9.62 -1.16 -17.73
CA VAL A 180 11.02 -1.66 -17.59
C VAL A 180 11.35 -2.65 -18.71
N GLY A 181 10.41 -3.51 -19.10
CA GLY A 181 10.54 -4.40 -20.25
C GLY A 181 10.73 -3.63 -21.56
N GLU A 182 9.89 -2.60 -21.82
CA GLU A 182 10.01 -1.73 -23.00
C GLU A 182 11.34 -0.95 -23.04
N MET A 183 11.93 -0.68 -21.88
CA MET A 183 13.26 -0.06 -21.78
C MET A 183 14.43 -1.04 -21.97
N GLY A 184 14.15 -2.32 -22.23
CA GLY A 184 15.17 -3.36 -22.41
C GLY A 184 15.91 -3.76 -21.12
N LYS A 185 15.27 -3.63 -19.97
CA LYS A 185 15.84 -3.96 -18.65
C LYS A 185 14.97 -4.97 -17.87
N PRO A 186 14.65 -6.15 -18.44
CA PRO A 186 13.75 -7.12 -17.82
C PRO A 186 14.27 -7.64 -16.46
N GLU A 187 15.57 -7.57 -16.22
CA GLU A 187 16.19 -7.95 -14.93
C GLU A 187 15.79 -7.05 -13.76
N MET A 188 15.24 -5.87 -14.04
CA MET A 188 14.74 -4.93 -13.03
C MET A 188 13.26 -5.15 -12.67
N ARG A 189 12.61 -6.18 -13.20
CA ARG A 189 11.20 -6.49 -12.92
C ARG A 189 11.03 -6.93 -11.47
N ILE A 190 9.93 -6.45 -10.87
CA ILE A 190 9.49 -6.85 -9.52
C ILE A 190 8.76 -8.19 -9.59
N ASN A 191 7.88 -8.35 -10.61
CA ASN A 191 7.06 -9.53 -10.80
C ASN A 191 7.78 -10.56 -11.70
N ALA A 192 8.95 -11.04 -11.26
CA ALA A 192 9.75 -12.01 -12.01
C ALA A 192 9.04 -13.36 -12.18
N ASP A 193 8.14 -13.71 -11.25
CA ASP A 193 7.25 -14.86 -11.31
C ASP A 193 6.18 -14.77 -12.41
N PHE A 194 6.01 -13.60 -13.03
CA PHE A 194 5.14 -13.33 -14.18
C PHE A 194 5.92 -12.94 -15.44
N ALA A 195 7.21 -13.28 -15.55
CA ALA A 195 8.05 -12.85 -16.67
C ALA A 195 7.44 -13.18 -18.02
N ASP A 196 6.98 -14.43 -18.24
CA ASP A 196 6.37 -14.87 -19.50
C ASP A 196 5.07 -14.11 -19.81
N ALA A 197 4.30 -13.75 -18.79
CA ALA A 197 3.08 -12.97 -18.96
C ALA A 197 3.42 -11.53 -19.39
N LEU A 198 4.38 -10.91 -18.74
CA LEU A 198 4.86 -9.57 -19.08
C LEU A 198 5.45 -9.51 -20.49
N ASP A 199 6.18 -10.55 -20.90
CA ASP A 199 6.76 -10.64 -22.25
C ASP A 199 5.69 -10.77 -23.36
N ARG A 200 4.54 -11.41 -23.07
CA ARG A 200 3.41 -11.44 -24.00
C ARG A 200 2.84 -10.05 -24.33
N HIS A 201 3.00 -9.09 -23.43
CA HIS A 201 2.51 -7.71 -23.59
C HIS A 201 3.57 -6.76 -24.18
N HIS A 202 4.82 -7.22 -24.34
CA HIS A 202 5.89 -6.40 -24.90
C HIS A 202 5.53 -5.87 -26.29
N GLY A 203 5.75 -4.58 -26.54
CA GLY A 203 5.47 -3.91 -27.80
C GLY A 203 3.98 -3.68 -28.12
N ARG A 204 3.04 -4.16 -27.27
CA ARG A 204 1.58 -4.02 -27.51
C ARG A 204 1.02 -2.70 -27.02
N ILE A 205 1.63 -2.11 -26.02
CA ILE A 205 1.21 -0.84 -25.42
C ILE A 205 2.38 0.13 -25.49
N GLY A 206 2.17 1.28 -26.12
CA GLY A 206 3.22 2.28 -26.24
C GLY A 206 3.70 2.81 -24.89
N LEU A 207 4.99 3.15 -24.79
CA LEU A 207 5.64 3.59 -23.56
C LEU A 207 4.94 4.79 -22.90
N GLU A 208 4.47 5.74 -23.70
CA GLU A 208 3.71 6.91 -23.18
C GLU A 208 2.38 6.51 -22.56
N SER A 209 1.67 5.53 -23.15
CA SER A 209 0.42 5.01 -22.60
C SER A 209 0.68 4.27 -21.28
N LEU A 210 1.76 3.49 -21.20
CA LEU A 210 2.17 2.81 -19.96
C LEU A 210 2.51 3.83 -18.85
N ARG A 211 3.23 4.90 -19.17
CA ARG A 211 3.56 5.97 -18.23
C ARG A 211 2.31 6.70 -17.74
N ALA A 212 1.42 7.05 -18.66
CA ALA A 212 0.14 7.69 -18.33
C ALA A 212 -0.72 6.77 -17.43
N GLY A 213 -0.75 5.47 -17.75
CA GLY A 213 -1.44 4.46 -16.94
C GLY A 213 -0.89 4.37 -15.53
N LEU A 214 0.44 4.24 -15.37
CA LEU A 214 1.08 4.22 -14.06
C LEU A 214 0.77 5.49 -13.25
N HIS A 215 0.84 6.66 -13.90
CA HIS A 215 0.50 7.93 -13.26
C HIS A 215 -0.96 7.96 -12.79
N THR A 216 -1.89 7.47 -13.62
CA THR A 216 -3.33 7.38 -13.28
C THR A 216 -3.56 6.47 -12.09
N ILE A 217 -2.92 5.30 -12.02
CA ILE A 217 -3.01 4.38 -10.88
C ILE A 217 -2.55 5.09 -9.59
N MET A 218 -1.39 5.75 -9.63
CA MET A 218 -0.85 6.47 -8.48
C MET A 218 -1.72 7.67 -8.05
N GLN A 219 -2.36 8.36 -8.98
CA GLN A 219 -3.33 9.40 -8.67
C GLN A 219 -4.58 8.84 -8.00
N THR A 220 -5.11 7.71 -8.52
CA THR A 220 -6.29 7.06 -7.96
C THR A 220 -6.05 6.61 -6.54
N LYS A 221 -4.89 6.02 -6.25
CA LYS A 221 -4.48 5.70 -4.88
C LYS A 221 -4.57 6.92 -3.96
N ARG A 222 -4.00 8.06 -4.35
CA ARG A 222 -4.07 9.31 -3.57
C ARG A 222 -5.49 9.82 -3.37
N LEU A 223 -6.38 9.67 -4.36
CA LEU A 223 -7.78 10.06 -4.25
C LEU A 223 -8.51 9.20 -3.22
N ILE A 224 -8.29 7.89 -3.22
CA ILE A 224 -8.88 6.95 -2.26
C ILE A 224 -8.39 7.26 -0.84
N GLU A 225 -7.10 7.54 -0.65
CA GLU A 225 -6.52 7.98 0.63
C GLU A 225 -7.12 9.32 1.12
N ARG A 226 -7.65 10.14 0.21
CA ARG A 226 -8.35 11.41 0.50
C ARG A 226 -9.88 11.28 0.57
N ASN A 227 -10.37 10.06 0.77
CA ASN A 227 -11.79 9.76 0.90
C ASN A 227 -12.65 10.02 -0.35
N ALA A 228 -12.11 9.93 -1.58
CA ALA A 228 -12.91 9.91 -2.79
C ALA A 228 -13.85 8.68 -2.82
N ASN A 229 -14.89 8.76 -3.67
CA ASN A 229 -15.75 7.61 -3.95
C ASN A 229 -14.92 6.51 -4.61
N ILE A 230 -14.93 5.31 -4.01
CA ILE A 230 -14.09 4.18 -4.40
C ILE A 230 -14.47 3.68 -5.80
N ASP A 231 -15.75 3.40 -6.03
CA ASP A 231 -16.22 2.79 -7.28
C ASP A 231 -15.91 3.70 -8.46
N LEU A 232 -16.29 4.97 -8.35
CA LEU A 232 -16.04 5.95 -9.41
C LEU A 232 -14.53 6.16 -9.67
N ALA A 233 -13.71 6.12 -8.63
CA ALA A 233 -12.27 6.27 -8.76
C ALA A 233 -11.65 5.06 -9.47
N LEU A 234 -12.07 3.83 -9.12
CA LEU A 234 -11.62 2.59 -9.74
C LEU A 234 -12.07 2.48 -11.19
N GLU A 235 -13.36 2.73 -11.47
CA GLU A 235 -13.90 2.67 -12.84
C GLU A 235 -13.16 3.63 -13.77
N ARG A 236 -13.02 4.89 -13.36
CA ARG A 236 -12.29 5.91 -14.12
C ARG A 236 -10.85 5.49 -14.39
N MET A 237 -10.17 4.95 -13.36
CA MET A 237 -8.81 4.46 -13.49
C MET A 237 -8.74 3.31 -14.50
N CYS A 238 -9.58 2.29 -14.35
CA CYS A 238 -9.56 1.10 -15.21
C CYS A 238 -9.84 1.45 -16.68
N ILE A 239 -10.78 2.37 -16.95
CA ILE A 239 -11.05 2.88 -18.30
C ILE A 239 -9.82 3.60 -18.89
N ALA A 240 -9.07 4.32 -18.06
CA ALA A 240 -7.92 5.09 -18.51
C ALA A 240 -6.65 4.25 -18.71
N VAL A 241 -6.47 3.17 -17.94
CA VAL A 241 -5.24 2.34 -18.00
C VAL A 241 -5.32 1.20 -19.00
N LEU A 242 -6.52 0.71 -19.31
CA LEU A 242 -6.69 -0.32 -20.31
C LEU A 242 -6.65 0.27 -21.72
N PRO A 243 -5.96 -0.40 -22.67
CA PRO A 243 -5.85 0.08 -24.05
C PRO A 243 -7.22 0.20 -24.72
N GLY A 244 -7.34 1.15 -25.63
CA GLY A 244 -8.55 1.39 -26.43
C GLY A 244 -8.74 0.38 -27.54
#